data_c99a271981545c77eb56c74cd6cba9d9
#
_entry.id   c99a271981545c77eb56c74cd6cba9d9
#
_cell.length_a   1.000
_cell.length_b   1.000
_cell.length_c   1.000
_cell.angle_alpha   90.00
_cell.angle_beta   90.00
_cell.angle_gamma   90.00
#
_symmetry.space_group_name_H-M   'P 1'
#
loop_
_entity.id
_entity.type
_entity.pdbx_description
1 polymer ?
#
loop_
_entity_poly.entity_id
_entity_poly.type
_entity_poly.pdbx_seq_one_letter_code
_entity_poly.pdbx_strand_id
1 'polypeptide(L)'
;MLVLTIGCQPAPRVDLEAATSMGDAIGLPDAVQFRKLGADDVPLDEPVAAGQLTLAMAMQRSVLTDPSLQAALARVRMAVADADQARLLPNPVLFVVVRWGAGSPQVEASFVQDFMQALQIPRRASAADNRLRSAAADAVTVALDVAAEVQQRYAAAQSASALVPALRARMQVVER
;
A
#
# COMPACT_ATOMS: atom_id res chain seq x y z
N MET A 1 15.30 29.19 -29.06
CA MET A 1 14.89 29.12 -27.65
C MET A 1 13.95 27.94 -27.53
N LEU A 2 14.50 26.78 -27.13
CA LEU A 2 13.72 25.53 -27.04
C LEU A 2 13.28 25.38 -25.59
N VAL A 3 11.99 25.61 -25.31
CA VAL A 3 11.41 25.39 -23.99
C VAL A 3 11.01 23.92 -23.92
N LEU A 4 11.82 23.10 -23.23
CA LEU A 4 11.43 21.74 -22.85
C LEU A 4 10.46 21.85 -21.68
N THR A 5 9.17 21.78 -21.95
CA THR A 5 8.16 21.55 -20.93
C THR A 5 8.24 20.07 -20.50
N ILE A 6 8.92 19.82 -19.40
CA ILE A 6 8.86 18.53 -18.72
C ILE A 6 7.47 18.46 -18.08
N GLY A 7 6.52 17.87 -18.80
CA GLY A 7 5.20 17.59 -18.26
C GLY A 7 5.32 16.56 -17.15
N CYS A 8 4.88 16.90 -15.93
CA CYS A 8 4.60 15.92 -14.89
C CYS A 8 3.55 14.95 -15.43
N GLN A 9 3.94 13.73 -15.79
CA GLN A 9 2.97 12.68 -16.05
C GLN A 9 2.24 12.36 -14.73
N PRO A 10 0.90 12.28 -14.74
CA PRO A 10 0.17 11.85 -13.57
C PRO A 10 0.64 10.45 -13.17
N ALA A 11 0.83 10.24 -11.86
CA ALA A 11 1.21 8.95 -11.32
C ALA A 11 0.24 7.86 -11.82
N PRO A 12 0.75 6.69 -12.24
CA PRO A 12 -0.10 5.62 -12.73
C PRO A 12 -1.10 5.18 -11.66
N ARG A 13 -2.32 4.82 -12.08
CA ARG A 13 -3.43 4.41 -11.21
C ARG A 13 -3.26 3.01 -10.59
N VAL A 14 -2.05 2.51 -10.48
CA VAL A 14 -1.73 1.14 -10.00
C VAL A 14 -2.12 0.94 -8.54
N ASP A 15 -2.13 2.01 -7.73
CA ASP A 15 -2.63 1.97 -6.36
C ASP A 15 -4.10 1.53 -6.30
N LEU A 16 -4.90 2.02 -7.24
CA LEU A 16 -6.32 1.71 -7.32
C LEU A 16 -6.55 0.28 -7.81
N GLU A 17 -5.76 -0.19 -8.78
CA GLU A 17 -5.84 -1.56 -9.29
C GLU A 17 -5.46 -2.58 -8.21
N ALA A 18 -4.42 -2.31 -7.42
CA ALA A 18 -4.04 -3.17 -6.31
C ALA A 18 -5.11 -3.22 -5.21
N ALA A 19 -5.66 -2.07 -4.82
CA ALA A 19 -6.74 -1.99 -3.84
C ALA A 19 -8.00 -2.70 -4.35
N THR A 20 -8.35 -2.53 -5.61
CA THR A 20 -9.49 -3.22 -6.23
C THR A 20 -9.28 -4.73 -6.24
N SER A 21 -8.11 -5.22 -6.68
CA SER A 21 -7.81 -6.65 -6.70
C SER A 21 -7.82 -7.29 -5.30
N MET A 22 -7.38 -6.56 -4.28
CA MET A 22 -7.48 -7.00 -2.89
C MET A 22 -8.94 -7.06 -2.43
N GLY A 23 -9.73 -6.04 -2.75
CA GLY A 23 -11.16 -5.99 -2.43
C GLY A 23 -11.95 -7.12 -3.11
N ASP A 24 -11.69 -7.37 -4.38
CA ASP A 24 -12.30 -8.45 -5.15
C ASP A 24 -11.97 -9.83 -4.55
N ALA A 25 -10.71 -10.04 -4.15
CA ALA A 25 -10.27 -11.30 -3.56
C ALA A 25 -11.00 -11.64 -2.25
N ILE A 26 -11.39 -10.64 -1.47
CA ILE A 26 -12.13 -10.83 -0.20
C ILE A 26 -13.64 -10.63 -0.35
N GLY A 27 -14.15 -10.38 -1.57
CA GLY A 27 -15.55 -10.13 -1.83
C GLY A 27 -16.08 -8.77 -1.34
N LEU A 28 -15.20 -7.79 -1.16
CA LEU A 28 -15.49 -6.43 -0.71
C LEU A 28 -14.75 -5.40 -1.59
N PRO A 29 -15.08 -5.26 -2.88
CA PRO A 29 -14.29 -4.50 -3.84
C PRO A 29 -14.08 -3.03 -3.46
N ASP A 30 -15.03 -2.39 -2.83
CA ASP A 30 -14.97 -0.97 -2.47
C ASP A 30 -14.40 -0.70 -1.06
N ALA A 31 -14.12 -1.76 -0.28
CA ALA A 31 -13.71 -1.60 1.12
C ALA A 31 -12.22 -1.34 1.30
N VAL A 32 -11.38 -1.75 0.34
CA VAL A 32 -9.93 -1.62 0.45
C VAL A 32 -9.50 -0.26 -0.08
N GLN A 33 -9.08 0.63 0.82
CA GLN A 33 -8.58 1.95 0.47
C GLN A 33 -7.28 2.23 1.23
N PHE A 34 -6.31 2.82 0.54
CA PHE A 34 -5.12 3.32 1.21
C PHE A 34 -5.45 4.58 2.00
N ARG A 35 -5.04 4.58 3.26
CA ARG A 35 -5.23 5.72 4.15
C ARG A 35 -3.88 6.33 4.50
N LYS A 36 -3.78 7.63 4.32
CA LYS A 36 -2.59 8.37 4.75
C LYS A 36 -2.66 8.50 6.28
N LEU A 37 -1.63 8.04 6.98
CA LEU A 37 -1.56 8.16 8.44
C LEU A 37 -1.71 9.64 8.82
N GLY A 38 -2.70 9.98 9.66
CA GLY A 38 -2.97 11.34 10.13
C GLY A 38 -3.91 12.18 9.27
N ALA A 39 -4.51 11.63 8.19
CA ALA A 39 -5.36 12.42 7.28
C ALA A 39 -6.82 12.24 7.56
N ASP A 40 -7.40 11.45 8.24
CA ASP A 40 -8.81 11.37 8.63
C ASP A 40 -9.01 10.26 9.66
N ASP A 41 -9.37 10.61 10.85
CA ASP A 41 -9.92 9.67 11.81
C ASP A 41 -11.22 9.11 11.21
N VAL A 42 -11.19 7.85 10.78
CA VAL A 42 -12.46 7.15 10.60
C VAL A 42 -13.06 7.11 12.01
N PRO A 43 -14.27 7.62 12.20
CA PRO A 43 -14.97 7.40 13.44
C PRO A 43 -15.12 5.89 13.65
N LEU A 44 -14.17 5.29 14.36
CA LEU A 44 -14.25 3.90 14.82
C LEU A 44 -15.30 3.76 15.94
N ASP A 45 -15.86 4.88 16.35
CA ASP A 45 -16.60 5.07 17.59
C ASP A 45 -18.12 4.98 17.45
N GLU A 46 -18.68 4.58 16.34
CA GLU A 46 -20.06 4.11 16.44
C GLU A 46 -20.05 2.77 17.19
N PRO A 47 -20.45 2.75 18.46
CA PRO A 47 -20.54 1.50 19.19
C PRO A 47 -21.56 0.61 18.49
N VAL A 48 -21.07 -0.45 17.86
CA VAL A 48 -21.96 -1.48 17.33
C VAL A 48 -22.71 -2.03 18.53
N ALA A 49 -24.03 -1.80 18.58
CA ALA A 49 -24.86 -2.32 19.65
C ALA A 49 -24.62 -3.83 19.80
N ALA A 50 -24.43 -4.26 21.05
CA ALA A 50 -24.14 -5.66 21.34
C ALA A 50 -25.21 -6.58 20.69
N GLY A 51 -24.78 -7.45 19.79
CA GLY A 51 -25.65 -8.37 19.06
C GLY A 51 -25.99 -7.99 17.62
N GLN A 52 -25.53 -6.85 17.12
CA GLN A 52 -25.80 -6.39 15.74
C GLN A 52 -24.60 -6.51 14.81
N LEU A 53 -23.44 -6.96 15.28
CA LEU A 53 -22.25 -7.11 14.43
C LEU A 53 -22.44 -8.30 13.47
N THR A 54 -22.59 -8.02 12.19
CA THR A 54 -22.59 -9.04 11.14
C THR A 54 -21.17 -9.36 10.69
N LEU A 55 -20.96 -10.54 10.08
CA LEU A 55 -19.67 -10.90 9.51
C LEU A 55 -19.19 -9.86 8.48
N ALA A 56 -20.09 -9.40 7.61
CA ALA A 56 -19.78 -8.39 6.60
C ALA A 56 -19.30 -7.07 7.22
N MET A 57 -19.97 -6.59 8.27
CA MET A 57 -19.55 -5.38 9.00
C MET A 57 -18.21 -5.58 9.70
N ALA A 58 -17.97 -6.77 10.28
CA ALA A 58 -16.69 -7.08 10.91
C ALA A 58 -15.55 -7.09 9.89
N MET A 59 -15.76 -7.70 8.72
CA MET A 59 -14.79 -7.71 7.63
C MET A 59 -14.52 -6.30 7.10
N GLN A 60 -15.56 -5.53 6.79
CA GLN A 60 -15.41 -4.17 6.30
C GLN A 60 -14.64 -3.28 7.28
N ARG A 61 -14.96 -3.36 8.57
CA ARG A 61 -14.27 -2.60 9.61
C ARG A 61 -12.80 -3.03 9.75
N SER A 62 -12.52 -4.33 9.73
CA SER A 62 -11.16 -4.84 9.81
C SER A 62 -10.31 -4.40 8.62
N VAL A 63 -10.83 -4.52 7.41
CA VAL A 63 -10.14 -4.09 6.19
C VAL A 63 -9.75 -2.61 6.22
N LEU A 64 -10.61 -1.76 6.79
CA LEU A 64 -10.33 -0.32 6.90
C LEU A 64 -9.29 0.01 7.99
N THR A 65 -9.16 -0.83 9.01
CA THR A 65 -8.37 -0.51 10.21
C THR A 65 -7.13 -1.37 10.39
N ASP A 66 -7.02 -2.48 9.65
CA ASP A 66 -5.92 -3.41 9.83
C ASP A 66 -4.58 -2.82 9.37
N PRO A 67 -3.59 -2.71 10.26
CA PRO A 67 -2.30 -2.11 9.93
C PRO A 67 -1.47 -2.96 8.96
N SER A 68 -1.66 -4.27 8.92
CA SER A 68 -0.93 -5.16 8.03
C SER A 68 -1.36 -4.95 6.58
N LEU A 69 -2.66 -4.73 6.37
CA LEU A 69 -3.23 -4.40 5.07
C LEU A 69 -2.75 -3.03 4.59
N GLN A 70 -2.76 -2.01 5.48
CA GLN A 70 -2.25 -0.68 5.15
C GLN A 70 -0.74 -0.72 4.84
N ALA A 71 0.03 -1.53 5.55
CA ALA A 71 1.44 -1.73 5.26
C ALA A 71 1.67 -2.44 3.90
N ALA A 72 0.83 -3.40 3.54
CA ALA A 72 0.89 -4.06 2.23
C ALA A 72 0.61 -3.06 1.09
N LEU A 73 -0.43 -2.24 1.21
CA LEU A 73 -0.73 -1.16 0.25
C LEU A 73 0.40 -0.14 0.15
N ALA A 74 1.04 0.22 1.28
CA ALA A 74 2.20 1.12 1.27
C ALA A 74 3.38 0.51 0.49
N ARG A 75 3.64 -0.80 0.61
CA ARG A 75 4.68 -1.50 -0.17
C ARG A 75 4.37 -1.49 -1.67
N VAL A 76 3.12 -1.67 -2.06
CA VAL A 76 2.70 -1.53 -3.48
C VAL A 76 3.01 -0.13 -3.99
N ARG A 77 2.69 0.92 -3.23
CA ARG A 77 3.00 2.31 -3.59
C ARG A 77 4.50 2.57 -3.72
N MET A 78 5.30 2.02 -2.82
CA MET A 78 6.76 2.09 -2.94
C MET A 78 7.25 1.42 -4.21
N ALA A 79 6.72 0.24 -4.54
CA ALA A 79 7.08 -0.47 -5.77
C ALA A 79 6.65 0.29 -7.04
N VAL A 80 5.52 1.01 -7.01
CA VAL A 80 5.10 1.92 -8.09
C VAL A 80 6.12 3.04 -8.27
N ALA A 81 6.50 3.72 -7.18
CA ALA A 81 7.48 4.81 -7.24
C ALA A 81 8.85 4.33 -7.74
N ASP A 82 9.28 3.14 -7.32
CA ASP A 82 10.51 2.50 -7.80
C ASP A 82 10.43 2.17 -9.30
N ALA A 83 9.26 1.71 -9.79
CA ALA A 83 9.05 1.42 -11.20
C ALA A 83 9.08 2.69 -12.06
N ASP A 84 8.48 3.78 -11.57
CA ASP A 84 8.55 5.08 -12.24
C ASP A 84 9.97 5.62 -12.27
N GLN A 85 10.68 5.54 -11.16
CA GLN A 85 12.08 5.97 -11.08
C GLN A 85 13.00 5.12 -11.99
N ALA A 86 12.74 3.82 -12.12
CA ALA A 86 13.53 2.94 -12.98
C ALA A 86 13.46 3.32 -14.47
N ARG A 87 12.42 4.03 -14.89
CA ARG A 87 12.20 4.52 -16.26
C ARG A 87 12.86 5.87 -16.53
N LEU A 88 13.30 6.58 -15.49
CA LEU A 88 13.91 7.88 -15.66
C LEU A 88 15.35 7.77 -16.16
N LEU A 89 15.73 8.75 -16.98
CA LEU A 89 17.12 8.94 -17.36
C LEU A 89 17.95 9.37 -16.13
N PRO A 90 19.19 8.88 -16.00
CA PRO A 90 20.07 9.39 -14.97
C PRO A 90 20.30 10.90 -15.15
N ASN A 91 20.28 11.64 -14.04
CA ASN A 91 20.49 13.07 -14.08
C ASN A 91 21.90 13.40 -14.60
N PRO A 92 22.01 14.29 -15.59
CA PRO A 92 23.30 14.79 -16.01
C PRO A 92 23.94 15.60 -14.87
N VAL A 93 25.23 15.45 -14.70
CA VAL A 93 25.99 16.21 -13.71
C VAL A 93 26.84 17.24 -14.43
N LEU A 94 26.62 18.53 -14.11
CA LEU A 94 27.43 19.64 -14.59
C LEU A 94 28.30 20.14 -13.45
N PHE A 95 29.61 20.03 -13.62
CA PHE A 95 30.59 20.63 -12.71
C PHE A 95 31.09 21.94 -13.29
N VAL A 96 31.03 23.01 -12.50
CA VAL A 96 31.60 24.31 -12.85
C VAL A 96 32.55 24.72 -11.74
N VAL A 97 33.82 24.87 -12.08
CA VAL A 97 34.87 25.32 -11.16
C VAL A 97 35.36 26.67 -11.61
N VAL A 98 35.29 27.65 -10.72
CA VAL A 98 35.87 29.00 -10.96
C VAL A 98 37.07 29.16 -10.04
N ARG A 99 38.26 29.36 -10.62
CA ARG A 99 39.49 29.60 -9.88
C ARG A 99 39.84 31.06 -10.00
N TRP A 100 40.03 31.71 -8.87
CA TRP A 100 40.46 33.07 -8.74
C TRP A 100 41.95 33.08 -8.33
N GLY A 101 42.81 33.80 -9.06
CA GLY A 101 44.24 33.89 -8.78
C GLY A 101 44.80 35.24 -9.22
N ALA A 102 46.14 35.41 -9.22
CA ALA A 102 46.80 36.63 -9.59
C ALA A 102 46.71 37.00 -11.10
N GLY A 103 45.93 36.26 -11.88
CA GLY A 103 45.64 36.49 -13.30
C GLY A 103 44.15 36.59 -13.57
N SER A 104 43.75 36.45 -14.84
CA SER A 104 42.33 36.39 -15.22
C SER A 104 41.65 35.16 -14.59
N PRO A 105 40.36 35.26 -14.17
CA PRO A 105 39.66 34.15 -13.61
C PRO A 105 39.57 33.00 -14.61
N GLN A 106 39.88 31.79 -14.13
CA GLN A 106 39.78 30.56 -14.93
C GLN A 106 38.43 29.87 -14.60
N VAL A 107 37.66 29.61 -15.64
CA VAL A 107 36.41 28.89 -15.55
C VAL A 107 36.57 27.54 -16.24
N GLU A 108 36.37 26.47 -15.50
CA GLU A 108 36.36 25.11 -16.00
C GLU A 108 34.97 24.55 -15.85
N ALA A 109 34.38 24.08 -16.94
CA ALA A 109 33.06 23.42 -16.93
C ALA A 109 33.21 22.01 -17.50
N SER A 110 32.73 21.01 -16.77
CA SER A 110 32.66 19.64 -17.26
C SER A 110 31.26 19.10 -17.14
N PHE A 111 30.80 18.37 -18.17
CA PHE A 111 29.49 17.73 -18.25
C PHE A 111 29.71 16.22 -18.28
N VAL A 112 29.07 15.51 -17.34
CA VAL A 112 29.14 14.06 -17.25
C VAL A 112 27.73 13.48 -17.38
N GLN A 113 27.53 12.62 -18.36
CA GLN A 113 26.29 11.88 -18.59
C GLN A 113 26.62 10.38 -18.66
N ASP A 114 25.93 9.57 -17.88
CA ASP A 114 26.10 8.12 -17.88
C ASP A 114 25.23 7.45 -18.96
N PHE A 115 25.79 7.29 -20.13
CA PHE A 115 25.12 6.65 -21.26
C PHE A 115 24.91 5.13 -21.05
N MET A 116 25.76 4.48 -20.26
CA MET A 116 25.61 3.04 -19.99
C MET A 116 24.38 2.79 -19.13
N GLN A 117 24.09 3.67 -18.16
CA GLN A 117 22.86 3.58 -17.40
C GLN A 117 21.61 3.83 -18.27
N ALA A 118 21.68 4.72 -19.25
CA ALA A 118 20.58 4.97 -20.19
C ALA A 118 20.26 3.71 -21.02
N LEU A 119 21.26 2.96 -21.47
CA LEU A 119 21.09 1.70 -22.21
C LEU A 119 20.46 0.59 -21.34
N GLN A 120 20.57 0.67 -20.03
CA GLN A 120 20.03 -0.33 -19.10
C GLN A 120 18.58 -0.02 -18.67
N ILE A 121 18.00 1.13 -19.05
CA ILE A 121 16.65 1.53 -18.66
C ILE A 121 15.62 0.43 -18.97
N PRO A 122 15.57 -0.21 -20.16
CA PRO A 122 14.55 -1.22 -20.45
C PRO A 122 14.62 -2.43 -19.50
N ARG A 123 15.84 -2.86 -19.16
CA ARG A 123 16.06 -3.97 -18.21
C ARG A 123 15.66 -3.59 -16.78
N ARG A 124 16.03 -2.38 -16.35
CA ARG A 124 15.68 -1.84 -15.03
C ARG A 124 14.17 -1.68 -14.89
N ALA A 125 13.50 -1.12 -15.89
CA ALA A 125 12.05 -0.96 -15.93
C ALA A 125 11.34 -2.32 -15.85
N SER A 126 11.74 -3.31 -16.67
CA SER A 126 11.16 -4.65 -16.63
C SER A 126 11.35 -5.33 -15.26
N ALA A 127 12.52 -5.20 -14.65
CA ALA A 127 12.78 -5.74 -13.31
C ALA A 127 11.91 -5.06 -12.24
N ALA A 128 11.72 -3.73 -12.33
CA ALA A 128 10.87 -2.98 -11.42
C ALA A 128 9.38 -3.34 -11.59
N ASP A 129 8.91 -3.52 -12.82
CA ASP A 129 7.55 -3.98 -13.11
C ASP A 129 7.27 -5.38 -12.53
N ASN A 130 8.24 -6.28 -12.57
CA ASN A 130 8.10 -7.59 -11.95
C ASN A 130 8.03 -7.51 -10.42
N ARG A 131 8.82 -6.61 -9.80
CA ARG A 131 8.73 -6.35 -8.34
C ARG A 131 7.37 -5.76 -7.96
N LEU A 132 6.85 -4.85 -8.79
CA LEU A 132 5.51 -4.29 -8.57
C LEU A 132 4.43 -5.37 -8.62
N ARG A 133 4.48 -6.28 -9.61
CA ARG A 133 3.54 -7.42 -9.69
C ARG A 133 3.65 -8.33 -8.46
N SER A 134 4.87 -8.60 -7.99
CA SER A 134 5.09 -9.38 -6.77
C SER A 134 4.48 -8.67 -5.55
N ALA A 135 4.74 -7.37 -5.38
CA ALA A 135 4.18 -6.62 -4.26
C ALA A 135 2.64 -6.58 -4.28
N ALA A 136 2.03 -6.48 -5.47
CA ALA A 136 0.57 -6.55 -5.62
C ALA A 136 0.03 -7.95 -5.24
N ALA A 137 0.69 -9.03 -5.67
CA ALA A 137 0.29 -10.39 -5.31
C ALA A 137 0.43 -10.65 -3.80
N ASP A 138 1.51 -10.17 -3.19
CA ASP A 138 1.73 -10.25 -1.74
C ASP A 138 0.63 -9.50 -0.97
N ALA A 139 0.21 -8.33 -1.48
CA ALA A 139 -0.87 -7.56 -0.89
C ALA A 139 -2.22 -8.30 -0.93
N VAL A 140 -2.53 -8.99 -2.03
CA VAL A 140 -3.73 -9.86 -2.11
C VAL A 140 -3.65 -10.99 -1.08
N THR A 141 -2.50 -11.61 -0.91
CA THR A 141 -2.31 -12.66 0.10
C THR A 141 -2.58 -12.14 1.51
N VAL A 142 -2.05 -10.96 1.86
CA VAL A 142 -2.33 -10.32 3.17
C VAL A 142 -3.82 -10.03 3.34
N ALA A 143 -4.52 -9.59 2.29
CA ALA A 143 -5.96 -9.34 2.36
C ALA A 143 -6.76 -10.62 2.65
N LEU A 144 -6.40 -11.73 2.00
CA LEU A 144 -7.01 -13.03 2.24
C LEU A 144 -6.74 -13.55 3.66
N ASP A 145 -5.53 -13.37 4.17
CA ASP A 145 -5.16 -13.77 5.53
C ASP A 145 -5.95 -12.99 6.57
N VAL A 146 -6.07 -11.66 6.40
CA VAL A 146 -6.90 -10.81 7.27
C VAL A 146 -8.37 -11.23 7.22
N ALA A 147 -8.90 -11.49 6.04
CA ALA A 147 -10.29 -11.94 5.88
C ALA A 147 -10.53 -13.30 6.57
N ALA A 148 -9.61 -14.25 6.40
CA ALA A 148 -9.70 -15.56 7.05
C ALA A 148 -9.63 -15.44 8.58
N GLU A 149 -8.76 -14.60 9.10
CA GLU A 149 -8.64 -14.35 10.53
C GLU A 149 -9.93 -13.74 11.11
N VAL A 150 -10.53 -12.76 10.44
CA VAL A 150 -11.80 -12.17 10.86
C VAL A 150 -12.90 -13.21 10.88
N GLN A 151 -13.03 -14.03 9.83
CA GLN A 151 -14.01 -15.10 9.77
C GLN A 151 -13.85 -16.10 10.93
N GLN A 152 -12.63 -16.51 11.21
CA GLN A 152 -12.31 -17.44 12.29
C GLN A 152 -12.66 -16.84 13.67
N ARG A 153 -12.27 -15.61 13.91
CA ARG A 153 -12.57 -14.89 15.16
C ARG A 153 -14.08 -14.66 15.34
N TYR A 154 -14.77 -14.33 14.25
CA TYR A 154 -16.22 -14.17 14.27
C TYR A 154 -16.96 -15.48 14.60
N ALA A 155 -16.58 -16.58 13.97
CA ALA A 155 -17.14 -17.91 14.27
C ALA A 155 -16.85 -18.34 15.72
N ALA A 156 -15.65 -18.07 16.22
CA ALA A 156 -15.29 -18.32 17.61
C ALA A 156 -16.16 -17.50 18.59
N ALA A 157 -16.41 -16.24 18.29
CA ALA A 157 -17.27 -15.38 19.10
C ALA A 157 -18.72 -15.85 19.09
N GLN A 158 -19.25 -16.29 17.93
CA GLN A 158 -20.59 -16.87 17.84
C GLN A 158 -20.72 -18.16 18.65
N SER A 159 -19.75 -19.07 18.54
CA SER A 159 -19.77 -20.33 19.31
C SER A 159 -19.68 -20.07 20.82
N ALA A 160 -18.84 -19.12 21.25
CA ALA A 160 -18.76 -18.73 22.66
C ALA A 160 -20.08 -18.10 23.15
N SER A 161 -20.72 -17.25 22.35
CA SER A 161 -22.01 -16.65 22.70
C SER A 161 -23.15 -17.68 22.81
N ALA A 162 -23.15 -18.72 21.96
CA ALA A 162 -24.12 -19.82 22.03
C ALA A 162 -23.88 -20.74 23.24
N LEU A 163 -22.64 -20.87 23.70
CA LEU A 163 -22.30 -21.71 24.85
C LEU A 163 -22.82 -21.15 26.18
N VAL A 164 -22.86 -19.83 26.32
CA VAL A 164 -23.27 -19.16 27.58
C VAL A 164 -24.73 -19.54 28.01
N PRO A 165 -25.75 -19.43 27.14
CA PRO A 165 -27.10 -19.82 27.53
C PRO A 165 -27.24 -21.34 27.80
N ALA A 166 -26.52 -22.19 27.06
CA ALA A 166 -26.49 -23.62 27.29
C ALA A 166 -25.92 -23.98 28.66
N LEU A 167 -24.86 -23.37 29.08
CA LEU A 167 -24.25 -23.54 30.41
C LEU A 167 -25.20 -23.03 31.51
N ARG A 168 -25.85 -21.88 31.31
CA ARG A 168 -26.82 -21.35 32.27
C ARG A 168 -28.00 -22.30 32.44
N ALA A 169 -28.56 -22.85 31.34
CA ALA A 169 -29.64 -23.81 31.40
C ALA A 169 -29.23 -25.08 32.16
N ARG A 170 -28.00 -25.58 31.95
CA ARG A 170 -27.47 -26.73 32.70
C ARG A 170 -27.33 -26.46 34.19
N MET A 171 -26.84 -25.29 34.59
CA MET A 171 -26.76 -24.90 36.00
C MET A 171 -28.13 -24.86 36.66
N GLN A 172 -29.16 -24.32 36.00
CA GLN A 172 -30.53 -24.30 36.55
C GLN A 172 -31.12 -25.71 36.77
N VAL A 173 -30.72 -26.70 35.98
CA VAL A 173 -31.14 -28.09 36.18
C VAL A 173 -30.46 -28.75 37.39
N VAL A 174 -29.21 -28.39 37.68
CA VAL A 174 -28.46 -28.95 38.79
C VAL A 174 -28.87 -28.33 40.14
N GLU A 175 -29.39 -27.12 40.15
CA GLU A 175 -29.87 -26.40 41.35
C GLU A 175 -31.31 -26.82 41.78
N ARG A 176 -31.99 -27.63 40.99
CA ARG A 176 -33.31 -28.21 41.32
C ARG A 176 -33.21 -29.59 41.89
#